data_8be723d57be1c9a4fa9d895016020e60
#
_entry.id   8be723d57be1c9a4fa9d895016020e60
#
_cell.length_a   1.000
_cell.length_b   1.000
_cell.length_c   1.000
_cell.angle_alpha   90.00
_cell.angle_beta   90.00
_cell.angle_gamma   90.00
#
_symmetry.space_group_name_H-M   'P 1'
#
loop_
_entity.id
_entity.type
_entity.pdbx_description
1 polymer ?
#
loop_
_entity_poly.entity_id
_entity_poly.type
_entity_poly.pdbx_seq_one_letter_code
_entity_poly.pdbx_strand_id
1 'polypeptide(L)'
;VHHTVHPASTRAAAAEVIRWKRRAQQLVLALYTCAMIGVLAMVAGPAINDWRIARDPGRGLATVTGVSKIRTAVEYQDDRGRTHSPATGLLYPTGLSEGQQVWVTYSRTDPDLVKVEGRGWTLSLIPALSVAVVATLVAAAAWKGVGRFVREDSEGVA
;
A
#
# COMPACT_ATOMS: atom_id res chain seq x y z
N VAL A 1 56.66 13.42 -24.49
CA VAL A 1 55.67 12.44 -24.99
C VAL A 1 54.29 13.01 -24.65
N HIS A 2 53.67 13.71 -25.61
CA HIS A 2 52.29 14.21 -25.44
C HIS A 2 51.31 13.04 -25.63
N HIS A 3 50.69 12.62 -24.53
CA HIS A 3 49.50 11.74 -24.59
C HIS A 3 48.33 12.57 -25.12
N THR A 4 48.08 12.51 -26.43
CA THR A 4 46.86 13.01 -27.04
C THR A 4 45.72 12.09 -26.64
N VAL A 5 44.90 12.51 -25.68
CA VAL A 5 43.63 11.83 -25.32
C VAL A 5 42.70 11.92 -26.54
N HIS A 6 42.35 10.78 -27.09
CA HIS A 6 41.49 10.71 -28.31
C HIS A 6 40.09 11.26 -27.99
N PRO A 7 39.60 12.31 -28.68
CA PRO A 7 38.31 12.94 -28.36
C PRO A 7 37.09 12.02 -28.58
N ALA A 8 37.29 10.89 -29.27
CA ALA A 8 36.26 9.87 -29.47
C ALA A 8 35.96 9.07 -28.19
N SER A 9 36.97 8.80 -27.34
CA SER A 9 36.81 8.03 -26.10
C SER A 9 36.04 8.81 -25.03
N THR A 10 36.24 10.10 -24.94
CA THR A 10 35.52 10.98 -24.00
C THR A 10 34.05 11.16 -24.37
N ARG A 11 33.73 11.23 -25.67
CA ARG A 11 32.33 11.28 -26.16
C ARG A 11 31.59 9.97 -25.90
N ALA A 12 32.23 8.82 -26.06
CA ALA A 12 31.64 7.52 -25.78
C ALA A 12 31.32 7.35 -24.29
N ALA A 13 32.25 7.71 -23.42
CA ALA A 13 32.07 7.68 -21.97
C ALA A 13 30.92 8.60 -21.51
N ALA A 14 30.87 9.82 -22.02
CA ALA A 14 29.78 10.77 -21.70
C ALA A 14 28.42 10.24 -22.15
N ALA A 15 28.31 9.62 -23.33
CA ALA A 15 27.07 9.02 -23.82
C ALA A 15 26.62 7.83 -22.96
N GLU A 16 27.57 7.07 -22.40
CA GLU A 16 27.30 5.93 -21.51
C GLU A 16 26.75 6.40 -20.16
N VAL A 17 27.34 7.41 -19.56
CA VAL A 17 26.88 8.05 -18.31
C VAL A 17 25.47 8.61 -18.47
N ILE A 18 25.17 9.28 -19.59
CA ILE A 18 23.83 9.81 -19.87
C ILE A 18 22.81 8.68 -19.99
N ARG A 19 23.14 7.56 -20.64
CA ARG A 19 22.26 6.39 -20.74
C ARG A 19 22.01 5.76 -19.39
N TRP A 20 23.04 5.63 -18.56
CA TRP A 20 22.96 5.10 -17.20
C TRP A 20 22.02 5.94 -16.34
N LYS A 21 22.20 7.26 -16.34
CA LYS A 21 21.34 8.21 -15.64
C LYS A 21 19.88 8.06 -16.03
N ARG A 22 19.61 8.02 -17.33
CA ARG A 22 18.24 7.86 -17.85
C ARG A 22 17.61 6.55 -17.39
N ARG A 23 18.35 5.44 -17.44
CA ARG A 23 17.87 4.12 -16.96
C ARG A 23 17.61 4.11 -15.47
N ALA A 24 18.49 4.69 -14.67
CA ALA A 24 18.32 4.79 -13.23
C ALA A 24 17.10 5.63 -12.86
N GLN A 25 16.88 6.77 -13.52
CA GLN A 25 15.69 7.59 -13.32
C GLN A 25 14.41 6.90 -13.77
N GLN A 26 14.42 6.16 -14.87
CA GLN A 26 13.28 5.35 -15.30
C GLN A 26 12.94 4.26 -14.28
N LEU A 27 13.95 3.61 -13.69
CA LEU A 27 13.75 2.59 -12.67
C LEU A 27 13.12 3.20 -11.40
N VAL A 28 13.62 4.35 -10.94
CA VAL A 28 13.04 5.07 -9.79
C VAL A 28 11.58 5.41 -10.05
N LEU A 29 11.28 5.93 -11.24
CA LEU A 29 9.91 6.28 -11.62
C LEU A 29 8.99 5.05 -11.69
N ALA A 30 9.47 3.95 -12.26
CA ALA A 30 8.71 2.70 -12.35
C ALA A 30 8.39 2.12 -10.95
N LEU A 31 9.39 2.07 -10.06
CA LEU A 31 9.20 1.61 -8.68
C LEU A 31 8.25 2.51 -7.89
N TYR A 32 8.37 3.83 -8.06
CA TYR A 32 7.46 4.79 -7.44
C TYR A 32 6.02 4.61 -7.93
N THR A 33 5.83 4.43 -9.24
CA THR A 33 4.50 4.17 -9.82
C THR A 33 3.90 2.87 -9.26
N CYS A 34 4.68 1.80 -9.18
CA CYS A 34 4.23 0.55 -8.56
C CYS A 34 3.84 0.74 -7.08
N ALA A 35 4.62 1.50 -6.31
CA ALA A 35 4.31 1.81 -4.93
C ALA A 35 2.99 2.60 -4.80
N MET A 36 2.77 3.59 -5.67
CA MET A 36 1.53 4.38 -5.68
C MET A 36 0.31 3.55 -6.08
N ILE A 37 0.44 2.62 -7.03
CA ILE A 37 -0.63 1.66 -7.36
C ILE A 37 -0.97 0.79 -6.13
N GLY A 38 0.04 0.32 -5.40
CA GLY A 38 -0.14 -0.40 -4.14
C GLY A 38 -0.89 0.41 -3.09
N VAL A 39 -0.54 1.69 -2.92
CA VAL A 39 -1.24 2.62 -2.01
C VAL A 39 -2.71 2.78 -2.40
N LEU A 40 -3.00 2.96 -3.70
CA LEU A 40 -4.39 3.04 -4.18
C LEU A 40 -5.16 1.76 -3.90
N ALA A 41 -4.55 0.59 -4.09
CA ALA A 41 -5.17 -0.71 -3.80
C ALA A 41 -5.49 -0.87 -2.30
N MET A 42 -4.62 -0.38 -1.40
CA MET A 42 -4.85 -0.40 0.06
C MET A 42 -6.10 0.38 0.49
N VAL A 43 -6.49 1.39 -0.27
CA VAL A 43 -7.69 2.19 0.02
C VAL A 43 -8.91 1.69 -0.76
N ALA A 44 -8.72 1.32 -2.02
CA ALA A 44 -9.81 0.89 -2.90
C ALA A 44 -10.50 -0.39 -2.40
N GLY A 45 -9.75 -1.38 -1.93
CA GLY A 45 -10.31 -2.63 -1.41
C GLY A 45 -11.28 -2.40 -0.25
N PRO A 46 -10.84 -1.77 0.85
CA PRO A 46 -11.73 -1.41 1.95
C PRO A 46 -12.93 -0.54 1.54
N ALA A 47 -12.74 0.43 0.65
CA ALA A 47 -13.82 1.29 0.17
C ALA A 47 -14.88 0.51 -0.59
N ILE A 48 -14.48 -0.42 -1.45
CA ILE A 48 -15.40 -1.31 -2.19
C ILE A 48 -16.17 -2.22 -1.21
N ASN A 49 -15.50 -2.78 -0.21
CA ASN A 49 -16.15 -3.63 0.78
C ASN A 49 -17.18 -2.84 1.60
N ASP A 50 -16.83 -1.64 2.04
CA ASP A 50 -17.77 -0.76 2.76
C ASP A 50 -18.97 -0.38 1.92
N TRP A 51 -18.79 -0.09 0.64
CA TRP A 51 -19.86 0.21 -0.28
C TRP A 51 -20.77 -1.00 -0.51
N ARG A 52 -20.22 -2.22 -0.59
CA ARG A 52 -21.00 -3.46 -0.70
C ARG A 52 -21.86 -3.68 0.54
N ILE A 53 -21.30 -3.46 1.74
CA ILE A 53 -22.06 -3.54 3.00
C ILE A 53 -23.14 -2.46 3.05
N ALA A 54 -22.84 -1.23 2.63
CA ALA A 54 -23.78 -0.12 2.67
C ALA A 54 -24.96 -0.27 1.72
N ARG A 55 -24.87 -1.11 0.69
CA ARG A 55 -25.98 -1.37 -0.25
C ARG A 55 -27.14 -2.12 0.36
N ASP A 56 -26.85 -3.08 1.24
CA ASP A 56 -27.86 -3.89 1.92
C ASP A 56 -27.36 -4.29 3.31
N PRO A 57 -27.32 -3.34 4.25
CA PRO A 57 -26.72 -3.53 5.55
C PRO A 57 -27.64 -4.33 6.49
N GLY A 58 -27.06 -5.33 7.15
CA GLY A 58 -27.59 -5.97 8.33
C GLY A 58 -26.78 -5.59 9.56
N ARG A 59 -27.38 -5.69 10.74
CA ARG A 59 -26.73 -5.45 12.03
C ARG A 59 -26.83 -6.69 12.91
N GLY A 60 -25.76 -7.03 13.59
CA GLY A 60 -25.72 -8.18 14.48
C GLY A 60 -24.76 -7.98 15.64
N LEU A 61 -24.86 -8.82 16.65
CA LEU A 61 -23.89 -8.91 17.73
C LEU A 61 -22.94 -10.07 17.42
N ALA A 62 -21.66 -9.77 17.32
CA ALA A 62 -20.63 -10.78 17.05
C ALA A 62 -19.82 -11.06 18.32
N THR A 63 -19.43 -12.31 18.48
CA THR A 63 -18.48 -12.74 19.49
C THR A 63 -17.14 -13.03 18.83
N VAL A 64 -16.06 -12.47 19.36
CA VAL A 64 -14.70 -12.73 18.88
C VAL A 64 -14.28 -14.12 19.32
N THR A 65 -14.07 -15.03 18.38
CA THR A 65 -13.70 -16.44 18.65
C THR A 65 -12.19 -16.69 18.58
N GLY A 66 -11.44 -15.77 17.97
CA GLY A 66 -9.99 -15.87 17.92
C GLY A 66 -9.35 -14.61 17.36
N VAL A 67 -8.18 -14.26 17.89
CA VAL A 67 -7.38 -13.10 17.45
C VAL A 67 -6.01 -13.59 17.00
N SER A 68 -5.66 -13.33 15.75
CA SER A 68 -4.33 -13.58 15.20
C SER A 68 -3.71 -12.30 14.66
N LYS A 69 -2.43 -12.34 14.28
CA LYS A 69 -1.72 -11.18 13.72
C LYS A 69 -2.33 -10.64 12.43
N ILE A 70 -3.00 -11.50 11.67
CA ILE A 70 -3.50 -11.19 10.33
C ILE A 70 -5.02 -11.23 10.23
N ARG A 71 -5.71 -11.83 11.19
CA ARG A 71 -7.16 -12.03 11.14
C ARG A 71 -7.78 -12.12 12.52
N THR A 72 -8.96 -11.53 12.69
CA THR A 72 -9.82 -11.72 13.86
C THR A 72 -11.03 -12.52 13.44
N ALA A 73 -11.14 -13.73 13.96
CA ALA A 73 -12.28 -14.61 13.74
C ALA A 73 -13.44 -14.18 14.63
N VAL A 74 -14.64 -14.16 14.06
CA VAL A 74 -15.87 -13.83 14.79
C VAL A 74 -16.99 -14.80 14.40
N GLU A 75 -17.96 -14.92 15.29
CA GLU A 75 -19.22 -15.61 15.05
C GLU A 75 -20.35 -14.64 15.37
N TYR A 76 -21.31 -14.49 14.45
CA TYR A 76 -22.47 -13.63 14.64
C TYR A 76 -23.74 -14.27 14.08
N GLN A 77 -24.89 -13.84 14.58
CA GLN A 77 -26.19 -14.22 14.03
C GLN A 77 -26.74 -13.09 13.15
N ASP A 78 -27.29 -13.49 11.98
CA ASP A 78 -28.01 -12.57 11.11
C ASP A 78 -29.43 -12.28 11.64
N ASP A 79 -30.14 -11.38 10.96
CA ASP A 79 -31.51 -11.01 11.26
C ASP A 79 -32.54 -12.16 11.06
N ARG A 80 -32.10 -13.30 10.50
CA ARG A 80 -32.87 -14.53 10.34
C ARG A 80 -32.49 -15.61 11.36
N GLY A 81 -31.60 -15.27 12.31
CA GLY A 81 -31.13 -16.19 13.35
C GLY A 81 -30.11 -17.23 12.87
N ARG A 82 -29.55 -17.08 11.66
CA ARG A 82 -28.53 -17.98 11.15
C ARG A 82 -27.17 -17.51 11.64
N THR A 83 -26.35 -18.46 12.11
CA THR A 83 -25.00 -18.19 12.56
C THR A 83 -24.03 -18.16 11.38
N HIS A 84 -23.20 -17.13 11.31
CA HIS A 84 -22.16 -16.94 10.32
C HIS A 84 -20.79 -16.85 10.99
N SER A 85 -19.80 -17.50 10.37
CA SER A 85 -18.40 -17.45 10.75
C SER A 85 -17.56 -17.08 9.53
N PRO A 86 -17.37 -15.77 9.25
CA PRO A 86 -16.75 -15.30 8.03
C PRO A 86 -15.33 -15.84 7.84
N ALA A 87 -15.04 -16.44 6.68
CA ALA A 87 -13.73 -17.01 6.37
C ALA A 87 -12.63 -15.94 6.31
N THR A 88 -12.98 -14.73 5.87
CA THR A 88 -12.08 -13.57 5.81
C THR A 88 -11.85 -12.92 7.17
N GLY A 89 -12.68 -13.23 8.16
CA GLY A 89 -12.69 -12.60 9.47
C GLY A 89 -13.36 -11.23 9.48
N LEU A 90 -13.27 -10.55 10.61
CA LEU A 90 -13.87 -9.24 10.84
C LEU A 90 -13.03 -8.14 10.20
N LEU A 91 -13.67 -7.25 9.47
CA LEU A 91 -13.03 -6.03 8.94
C LEU A 91 -12.84 -5.00 10.06
N TYR A 92 -11.71 -4.29 10.02
CA TYR A 92 -11.32 -3.26 11.00
C TYR A 92 -11.32 -3.74 12.46
N PRO A 93 -10.64 -4.84 12.79
CA PRO A 93 -10.74 -5.52 14.09
C PRO A 93 -9.87 -4.91 15.19
N THR A 94 -9.32 -3.72 15.01
CA THR A 94 -8.34 -3.11 15.92
C THR A 94 -8.86 -3.04 17.37
N GLY A 95 -8.05 -3.50 18.32
CA GLY A 95 -8.35 -3.40 19.76
C GLY A 95 -9.40 -4.38 20.28
N LEU A 96 -9.62 -5.50 19.59
CA LEU A 96 -10.52 -6.55 20.02
C LEU A 96 -9.77 -7.68 20.73
N SER A 97 -10.42 -8.32 21.70
CA SER A 97 -9.92 -9.47 22.45
C SER A 97 -10.84 -10.68 22.26
N GLU A 98 -10.29 -11.88 22.39
CA GLU A 98 -11.05 -13.12 22.32
C GLU A 98 -12.13 -13.16 23.43
N GLY A 99 -13.32 -13.64 23.08
CA GLY A 99 -14.50 -13.64 23.94
C GLY A 99 -15.26 -12.31 24.00
N GLN A 100 -14.71 -11.23 23.43
CA GLN A 100 -15.38 -9.93 23.42
C GLN A 100 -16.58 -9.94 22.47
N GLN A 101 -17.66 -9.31 22.92
CA GLN A 101 -18.82 -9.04 22.06
C GLN A 101 -18.71 -7.64 21.45
N VAL A 102 -19.03 -7.53 20.15
CA VAL A 102 -18.96 -6.29 19.40
C VAL A 102 -20.11 -6.19 18.41
N TRP A 103 -20.71 -5.02 18.31
CA TRP A 103 -21.69 -4.75 17.27
C TRP A 103 -21.03 -4.71 15.90
N VAL A 104 -21.65 -5.40 14.95
CA VAL A 104 -21.14 -5.50 13.58
C VAL A 104 -22.24 -5.10 12.57
N THR A 105 -21.77 -4.58 11.45
CA THR A 105 -22.59 -4.37 10.27
C THR A 105 -22.10 -5.31 9.17
N TYR A 106 -22.99 -6.06 8.57
CA TYR A 106 -22.68 -7.03 7.52
C TYR A 106 -23.51 -6.77 6.25
N SER A 107 -23.08 -7.34 5.13
CA SER A 107 -23.89 -7.34 3.92
C SER A 107 -24.84 -8.52 3.94
N ARG A 108 -26.16 -8.26 3.75
CA ARG A 108 -27.16 -9.35 3.68
C ARG A 108 -27.00 -10.21 2.43
N THR A 109 -26.44 -9.64 1.36
CA THR A 109 -26.15 -10.36 0.11
C THR A 109 -24.87 -11.17 0.17
N ASP A 110 -23.93 -10.78 1.03
CA ASP A 110 -22.64 -11.46 1.25
C ASP A 110 -22.29 -11.45 2.74
N PRO A 111 -22.79 -12.41 3.54
CA PRO A 111 -22.58 -12.45 4.99
C PRO A 111 -21.12 -12.59 5.44
N ASP A 112 -20.21 -12.97 4.53
CA ASP A 112 -18.77 -12.98 4.80
C ASP A 112 -18.17 -11.57 4.87
N LEU A 113 -18.86 -10.58 4.32
CA LEU A 113 -18.47 -9.17 4.46
C LEU A 113 -19.11 -8.59 5.71
N VAL A 114 -18.32 -8.56 6.79
CA VAL A 114 -18.72 -8.04 8.10
C VAL A 114 -17.65 -7.11 8.64
N LYS A 115 -18.08 -5.98 9.21
CA LYS A 115 -17.21 -4.98 9.81
C LYS A 115 -17.67 -4.58 11.21
N VAL A 116 -16.76 -4.05 12.01
CA VAL A 116 -17.12 -3.41 13.28
C VAL A 116 -18.00 -2.20 13.02
N GLU A 117 -19.12 -2.09 13.73
CA GLU A 117 -20.03 -0.96 13.58
C GLU A 117 -19.32 0.36 13.89
N GLY A 118 -19.59 1.39 13.10
CA GLY A 118 -18.98 2.70 13.21
C GLY A 118 -17.55 2.80 12.68
N ARG A 119 -16.95 1.70 12.19
CA ARG A 119 -15.63 1.71 11.54
C ARG A 119 -15.79 1.56 10.03
N GLY A 120 -14.84 2.08 9.28
CA GLY A 120 -14.90 2.04 7.83
C GLY A 120 -13.56 2.23 7.14
N TRP A 121 -13.59 2.30 5.83
CA TRP A 121 -12.44 2.38 4.94
C TRP A 121 -11.50 3.57 5.25
N THR A 122 -12.00 4.62 5.90
CA THR A 122 -11.20 5.77 6.32
C THR A 122 -10.06 5.41 7.28
N LEU A 123 -10.19 4.31 8.03
CA LEU A 123 -9.10 3.78 8.86
C LEU A 123 -7.88 3.30 8.04
N SER A 124 -8.07 2.95 6.77
CA SER A 124 -6.97 2.58 5.87
C SER A 124 -6.23 3.79 5.30
N LEU A 125 -6.76 5.00 5.41
CA LEU A 125 -6.11 6.21 4.93
C LEU A 125 -4.80 6.52 5.66
N ILE A 126 -4.75 6.31 6.98
CA ILE A 126 -3.55 6.61 7.77
C ILE A 126 -2.35 5.75 7.31
N PRO A 127 -2.44 4.41 7.26
CA PRO A 127 -1.33 3.60 6.77
C PRO A 127 -1.03 3.86 5.28
N ALA A 128 -2.05 4.08 4.44
CA ALA A 128 -1.86 4.38 3.03
C ALA A 128 -1.10 5.69 2.81
N LEU A 129 -1.47 6.76 3.52
CA LEU A 129 -0.77 8.04 3.48
C LEU A 129 0.67 7.92 4.00
N SER A 130 0.90 7.16 5.07
CA SER A 130 2.25 6.92 5.60
C SER A 130 3.15 6.26 4.54
N VAL A 131 2.65 5.23 3.87
CA VAL A 131 3.39 4.56 2.79
C VAL A 131 3.62 5.51 1.62
N ALA A 132 2.63 6.32 1.23
CA ALA A 132 2.75 7.30 0.15
C ALA A 132 3.83 8.34 0.45
N VAL A 133 3.86 8.88 1.67
CA VAL A 133 4.86 9.87 2.11
C VAL A 133 6.26 9.25 2.08
N VAL A 134 6.45 8.07 2.67
CA VAL A 134 7.75 7.38 2.69
C VAL A 134 8.21 7.07 1.25
N ALA A 135 7.35 6.53 0.40
CA ALA A 135 7.66 6.24 -0.99
C ALA A 135 8.08 7.50 -1.76
N THR A 136 7.39 8.62 -1.53
CA THR A 136 7.71 9.91 -2.16
C THR A 136 9.07 10.44 -1.69
N LEU A 137 9.36 10.37 -0.39
CA LEU A 137 10.66 10.81 0.15
C LEU A 137 11.81 9.94 -0.38
N VAL A 138 11.65 8.63 -0.42
CA VAL A 138 12.64 7.69 -0.95
C VAL A 138 12.87 7.95 -2.44
N ALA A 139 11.81 8.11 -3.23
CA ALA A 139 11.92 8.41 -4.66
C ALA A 139 12.62 9.75 -4.91
N ALA A 140 12.29 10.79 -4.14
CA ALA A 140 12.94 12.09 -4.24
C ALA A 140 14.43 12.04 -3.86
N ALA A 141 14.79 11.31 -2.81
CA ALA A 141 16.17 11.10 -2.41
C ALA A 141 16.97 10.33 -3.47
N ALA A 142 16.41 9.24 -4.01
CA ALA A 142 17.03 8.47 -5.09
C ALA A 142 17.21 9.30 -6.36
N TRP A 143 16.22 10.10 -6.73
CA TRP A 143 16.30 11.00 -7.89
C TRP A 143 17.40 12.04 -7.77
N LYS A 144 17.51 12.67 -6.58
CA LYS A 144 18.60 13.63 -6.28
C LYS A 144 19.97 12.94 -6.24
N GLY A 145 20.06 11.72 -5.68
CA GLY A 145 21.28 10.92 -5.64
C GLY A 145 21.81 10.63 -7.03
N VAL A 146 20.97 10.14 -7.94
CA VAL A 146 21.35 9.90 -9.35
C VAL A 146 21.83 11.19 -10.03
N GLY A 147 21.23 12.34 -9.68
CA GLY A 147 21.67 13.65 -10.21
C GLY A 147 23.04 14.09 -9.73
N ARG A 148 23.39 13.80 -8.46
CA ARG A 148 24.68 14.20 -7.85
C ARG A 148 25.86 13.37 -8.33
N PHE A 149 25.70 12.03 -8.38
CA PHE A 149 26.76 11.13 -8.87
C PHE A 149 27.25 11.50 -10.27
N VAL A 150 26.34 11.92 -11.14
CA VAL A 150 26.70 12.34 -12.52
C VAL A 150 27.43 13.70 -12.56
N ARG A 151 27.25 14.55 -11.56
CA ARG A 151 27.92 15.86 -11.48
C ARG A 151 29.38 15.71 -11.02
N GLU A 152 29.63 14.86 -10.03
CA GLU A 152 30.97 14.61 -9.50
C GLU A 152 31.89 13.95 -10.54
N ASP A 153 31.37 13.02 -11.34
CA ASP A 153 32.13 12.39 -12.44
C ASP A 153 32.48 13.36 -13.57
N SER A 154 31.69 14.43 -13.76
CA SER A 154 31.97 15.45 -14.78
C SER A 154 32.98 16.52 -14.34
N GLU A 155 33.13 16.76 -13.03
CA GLU A 155 34.11 17.69 -12.45
C GLU A 155 35.49 17.05 -12.21
N GLY A 156 35.51 15.73 -12.04
CA GLY A 156 36.76 14.96 -11.86
C GLY A 156 37.59 14.74 -13.14
N VAL A 157 37.09 15.11 -14.30
CA VAL A 157 37.72 14.96 -15.65
C VAL A 157 38.22 16.32 -16.19
N ALA A 158 38.03 17.39 -15.47
CA ALA A 158 38.56 18.71 -15.77
C ALA A 158 39.85 18.95 -14.95
#